data_b94be90988523d6727f79cde20ab8420
#
_entry.id   b94be90988523d6727f79cde20ab8420
#
_cell.length_a   1.000
_cell.length_b   1.000
_cell.length_c   1.000
_cell.angle_alpha   90.00
_cell.angle_beta   90.00
_cell.angle_gamma   90.00
#
_symmetry.space_group_name_H-M   'P 1'
#
loop_
_entity.id
_entity.type
_entity.pdbx_description
1 polymer ?
#
loop_
_entity_poly.entity_id
_entity_poly.type
_entity_poly.pdbx_seq_one_letter_code
_entity_poly.pdbx_strand_id
1 'polypeptide(L)'
;MDIIKNNRLSIAQRMNVSDISELEIFPKFFEIETIRACNARCSFCSIKDWRNMGRVVMSDELFDKFCGEISEFSGWINTVCLNRDGEPTLDKKIAERVRSVKEIGIKKVTLSTNAELLNEKLAGELIGAGLDDIMISLDGFTKEVYESIRTGLDFETVVNNTINLFKLRDAAKSSMSIRVRMVIIDSNKHEVDEWMKFWTKYAGAEDRVYAMPAHNWGNQVNISGAGEARLNGSACIFPFSSMAVHVNGEVGLCNADYNATVNMGDISRNTIKEVWNSGEYKKIRKIHLEGGKDGLKLCNGCAIWDRTYLEGAHPQN
;
A
#
# COMPACT_ATOMS: atom_id res chain seq x y z
N MET A 1 6.46 32.13 10.20
CA MET A 1 7.38 31.01 9.87
C MET A 1 7.16 30.64 8.41
N ASP A 2 8.20 30.47 7.61
CA ASP A 2 8.06 30.16 6.17
C ASP A 2 7.56 28.73 5.98
N ILE A 3 6.28 28.60 5.60
CA ILE A 3 5.62 27.28 5.44
C ILE A 3 6.31 26.43 4.36
N ILE A 4 6.78 27.04 3.29
CA ILE A 4 7.47 26.35 2.20
C ILE A 4 8.76 25.73 2.72
N LYS A 5 9.57 26.53 3.44
CA LYS A 5 10.82 26.06 4.03
C LYS A 5 10.58 24.88 4.98
N ASN A 6 9.58 25.00 5.85
CA ASN A 6 9.25 23.94 6.81
C ASN A 6 8.79 22.66 6.12
N ASN A 7 7.93 22.77 5.11
CA ASN A 7 7.46 21.63 4.34
C ASN A 7 8.61 20.95 3.58
N ARG A 8 9.51 21.72 2.96
CA ARG A 8 10.72 21.18 2.29
C ARG A 8 11.59 20.39 3.26
N LEU A 9 11.91 20.97 4.42
CA LEU A 9 12.73 20.32 5.44
C LEU A 9 12.07 19.04 5.98
N SER A 10 10.78 19.09 6.27
CA SER A 10 10.03 17.94 6.75
C SER A 10 10.04 16.77 5.75
N ILE A 11 9.83 17.05 4.46
CA ILE A 11 9.88 16.01 3.41
C ILE A 11 11.30 15.47 3.27
N ALA A 12 12.31 16.34 3.20
CA ALA A 12 13.71 15.92 3.04
C ALA A 12 14.15 14.99 4.19
N GLN A 13 13.83 15.35 5.43
CA GLN A 13 14.11 14.52 6.61
C GLN A 13 13.42 13.15 6.55
N ARG A 14 12.13 13.12 6.23
CA ARG A 14 11.34 11.89 6.15
C ARG A 14 11.79 10.97 5.01
N MET A 15 12.32 11.55 3.94
CA MET A 15 12.80 10.82 2.77
C MET A 15 14.29 10.52 2.80
N ASN A 16 14.99 10.96 3.86
CA ASN A 16 16.43 10.83 4.02
C ASN A 16 17.19 11.30 2.77
N VAL A 17 16.91 12.55 2.37
CA VAL A 17 17.61 13.25 1.29
C VAL A 17 18.14 14.60 1.80
N SER A 18 19.18 15.14 1.15
CA SER A 18 19.76 16.42 1.52
C SER A 18 18.86 17.59 1.12
N ASP A 19 18.26 17.50 -0.06
CA ASP A 19 17.26 18.44 -0.57
C ASP A 19 16.16 17.72 -1.34
N ILE A 20 14.94 18.27 -1.32
CA ILE A 20 13.80 17.64 -2.00
C ILE A 20 13.91 17.61 -3.53
N SER A 21 14.81 18.39 -4.14
CA SER A 21 15.10 18.31 -5.58
C SER A 21 15.65 16.95 -5.99
N GLU A 22 16.31 16.22 -5.07
CA GLU A 22 16.76 14.86 -5.33
C GLU A 22 15.56 13.93 -5.61
N LEU A 23 14.40 14.19 -5.04
CA LEU A 23 13.18 13.39 -5.22
C LEU A 23 12.55 13.58 -6.61
N GLU A 24 13.01 14.55 -7.40
CA GLU A 24 12.59 14.72 -8.80
C GLU A 24 13.29 13.72 -9.74
N ILE A 25 14.35 13.04 -9.29
CA ILE A 25 15.07 12.05 -10.08
C ILE A 25 14.14 10.92 -10.50
N PHE A 26 13.47 10.27 -9.51
CA PHE A 26 12.58 9.14 -9.74
C PHE A 26 11.78 8.83 -8.46
N PRO A 27 10.61 8.14 -8.52
CA PRO A 27 9.92 7.67 -7.33
C PRO A 27 10.79 6.73 -6.48
N LYS A 28 10.69 6.84 -5.15
CA LYS A 28 11.33 5.90 -4.22
C LYS A 28 10.44 4.70 -3.86
N PHE A 29 9.14 4.84 -4.05
CA PHE A 29 8.15 3.83 -3.71
C PHE A 29 7.15 3.68 -4.86
N PHE A 30 6.78 2.44 -5.14
CA PHE A 30 5.74 2.12 -6.10
C PHE A 30 4.64 1.29 -5.47
N GLU A 31 3.40 1.61 -5.82
CA GLU A 31 2.23 0.75 -5.61
C GLU A 31 1.68 0.39 -6.98
N ILE A 32 1.78 -0.87 -7.36
CA ILE A 32 1.41 -1.39 -8.68
C ILE A 32 0.19 -2.28 -8.54
N GLU A 33 -0.93 -1.86 -9.15
CA GLU A 33 -2.15 -2.66 -9.21
C GLU A 33 -1.99 -3.75 -10.27
N THR A 34 -1.55 -4.93 -9.87
CA THR A 34 -1.42 -6.07 -10.80
C THR A 34 -2.77 -6.64 -11.21
N ILE A 35 -3.78 -6.48 -10.33
CA ILE A 35 -5.15 -6.92 -10.57
C ILE A 35 -6.16 -5.99 -9.88
N ARG A 36 -7.23 -5.64 -10.62
CA ARG A 36 -8.36 -4.84 -10.14
C ARG A 36 -9.60 -5.73 -9.94
N ALA A 37 -9.45 -6.74 -9.12
CA ALA A 37 -10.51 -7.62 -8.66
C ALA A 37 -10.24 -8.04 -7.22
N CYS A 38 -11.28 -8.36 -6.48
CA CYS A 38 -11.18 -8.89 -5.13
C CYS A 38 -12.30 -9.91 -4.90
N ASN A 39 -12.00 -10.98 -4.17
CA ASN A 39 -12.95 -11.99 -3.74
C ASN A 39 -13.76 -11.57 -2.50
N ALA A 40 -13.39 -10.45 -1.85
CA ALA A 40 -14.09 -9.90 -0.69
C ALA A 40 -14.90 -8.64 -1.02
N ARG A 41 -15.83 -8.30 -0.11
CA ARG A 41 -16.60 -7.06 -0.08
C ARG A 41 -16.57 -6.48 1.32
N CYS A 42 -15.36 -5.99 1.72
CA CYS A 42 -15.16 -5.46 3.06
C CYS A 42 -15.98 -4.18 3.28
N SER A 43 -16.57 -4.03 4.47
CA SER A 43 -17.50 -2.95 4.79
C SER A 43 -16.91 -1.53 4.67
N PHE A 44 -15.59 -1.39 4.85
CA PHE A 44 -14.84 -0.14 4.78
C PHE A 44 -14.02 0.03 3.49
N CYS A 45 -14.14 -0.89 2.53
CA CYS A 45 -13.38 -0.86 1.30
C CYS A 45 -14.05 0.01 0.24
N SER A 46 -13.23 0.63 -0.61
CA SER A 46 -13.67 1.42 -1.76
C SER A 46 -14.20 0.59 -2.95
N ILE A 47 -14.12 -0.74 -2.86
CA ILE A 47 -14.41 -1.65 -4.01
C ILE A 47 -15.77 -1.43 -4.66
N LYS A 48 -16.78 -1.05 -3.88
CA LYS A 48 -18.14 -0.76 -4.38
C LYS A 48 -18.20 0.46 -5.29
N ASP A 49 -17.22 1.36 -5.16
CA ASP A 49 -17.16 2.63 -5.88
C ASP A 49 -16.11 2.62 -7.02
N TRP A 50 -15.53 1.45 -7.32
CA TRP A 50 -14.52 1.35 -8.37
C TRP A 50 -15.11 1.60 -9.75
N ARG A 51 -14.47 2.49 -10.49
CA ARG A 51 -14.77 2.64 -11.93
C ARG A 51 -14.18 1.49 -12.74
N ASN A 52 -14.79 1.18 -13.88
CA ASN A 52 -14.21 0.26 -14.85
C ASN A 52 -13.02 0.95 -15.53
N MET A 53 -11.84 0.33 -15.48
CA MET A 53 -10.61 0.80 -16.14
C MET A 53 -10.29 0.05 -17.43
N GLY A 54 -11.26 -0.71 -17.97
CA GLY A 54 -11.09 -1.46 -19.21
C GLY A 54 -10.24 -2.72 -19.10
N ARG A 55 -9.53 -2.92 -17.98
CA ARG A 55 -8.74 -4.11 -17.69
C ARG A 55 -8.95 -4.55 -16.26
N VAL A 56 -8.88 -5.87 -16.05
CA VAL A 56 -8.94 -6.48 -14.71
C VAL A 56 -7.55 -6.91 -14.26
N VAL A 57 -6.70 -7.39 -15.17
CA VAL A 57 -5.32 -7.81 -14.89
C VAL A 57 -4.37 -6.94 -15.70
N MET A 58 -3.30 -6.48 -15.08
CA MET A 58 -2.22 -5.75 -15.78
C MET A 58 -1.59 -6.67 -16.82
N SER A 59 -1.47 -6.18 -18.06
CA SER A 59 -0.84 -6.97 -19.12
C SER A 59 0.65 -7.18 -18.87
N ASP A 60 1.18 -8.26 -19.42
CA ASP A 60 2.61 -8.57 -19.28
C ASP A 60 3.46 -7.47 -19.95
N GLU A 61 3.04 -6.96 -21.11
CA GLU A 61 3.77 -5.90 -21.81
C GLU A 61 3.89 -4.63 -20.97
N LEU A 62 2.83 -4.27 -20.22
CA LEU A 62 2.88 -3.11 -19.34
C LEU A 62 3.74 -3.37 -18.10
N PHE A 63 3.66 -4.59 -17.55
CA PHE A 63 4.49 -4.97 -16.42
C PHE A 63 5.97 -5.08 -16.81
N ASP A 64 6.28 -5.63 -17.97
CA ASP A 64 7.66 -5.72 -18.51
C ASP A 64 8.24 -4.33 -18.79
N LYS A 65 7.42 -3.42 -19.36
CA LYS A 65 7.81 -2.01 -19.54
C LYS A 65 8.12 -1.37 -18.18
N PHE A 66 7.26 -1.55 -17.19
CA PHE A 66 7.50 -1.07 -15.83
C PHE A 66 8.82 -1.61 -15.27
N CYS A 67 9.06 -2.92 -15.35
CA CYS A 67 10.28 -3.57 -14.90
C CYS A 67 11.53 -3.03 -15.62
N GLY A 68 11.46 -2.84 -16.94
CA GLY A 68 12.54 -2.26 -17.72
C GLY A 68 12.93 -0.87 -17.26
N GLU A 69 11.94 0.00 -17.03
CA GLU A 69 12.18 1.38 -16.60
C GLU A 69 12.69 1.52 -15.15
N ILE A 70 12.21 0.69 -14.22
CA ILE A 70 12.70 0.72 -12.84
C ILE A 70 14.09 0.11 -12.67
N SER A 71 14.55 -0.73 -13.62
CA SER A 71 15.84 -1.40 -13.53
C SER A 71 17.01 -0.41 -13.48
N GLU A 72 16.91 0.69 -14.25
CA GLU A 72 17.92 1.76 -14.28
C GLU A 72 18.04 2.51 -12.93
N PHE A 73 17.00 2.42 -12.07
CA PHE A 73 16.90 3.12 -10.81
C PHE A 73 16.81 2.18 -9.60
N SER A 74 17.18 0.88 -9.77
CA SER A 74 17.03 -0.13 -8.71
C SER A 74 17.72 0.28 -7.40
N GLY A 75 18.90 0.90 -7.46
CA GLY A 75 19.61 1.41 -6.29
C GLY A 75 18.97 2.63 -5.61
N TRP A 76 18.09 3.35 -6.31
CA TRP A 76 17.34 4.51 -5.80
C TRP A 76 16.00 4.11 -5.19
N ILE A 77 15.37 3.06 -5.72
CA ILE A 77 14.04 2.61 -5.31
C ILE A 77 14.13 1.84 -3.99
N ASN A 78 13.36 2.26 -3.02
CA ASN A 78 13.30 1.60 -1.71
C ASN A 78 12.34 0.39 -1.72
N THR A 79 11.14 0.56 -2.30
CA THR A 79 10.11 -0.47 -2.22
C THR A 79 9.23 -0.49 -3.48
N VAL A 80 8.91 -1.69 -3.94
CA VAL A 80 7.83 -1.95 -4.90
C VAL A 80 6.78 -2.81 -4.21
N CYS A 81 5.57 -2.28 -4.07
CA CYS A 81 4.40 -2.99 -3.59
C CYS A 81 3.58 -3.48 -4.79
N LEU A 82 3.42 -4.79 -4.94
CA LEU A 82 2.73 -5.40 -6.09
C LEU A 82 1.23 -5.61 -5.83
N ASN A 83 0.67 -4.74 -5.05
CA ASN A 83 -0.79 -4.59 -4.93
C ASN A 83 -1.16 -3.13 -4.67
N ARG A 84 -2.40 -2.81 -4.92
CA ARG A 84 -2.99 -1.51 -4.61
C ARG A 84 -4.42 -1.70 -4.08
N ASP A 85 -5.41 -1.74 -4.94
CA ASP A 85 -6.82 -1.80 -4.55
C ASP A 85 -7.38 -3.23 -4.55
N GLY A 86 -6.92 -4.10 -5.47
CA GLY A 86 -7.36 -5.48 -5.62
C GLY A 86 -6.75 -6.47 -4.63
N GLU A 87 -7.16 -7.73 -4.76
CA GLU A 87 -6.53 -8.85 -4.04
C GLU A 87 -5.45 -9.50 -4.92
N PRO A 88 -4.17 -9.35 -4.59
CA PRO A 88 -3.08 -9.79 -5.46
C PRO A 88 -3.01 -11.30 -5.67
N THR A 89 -3.53 -12.10 -4.74
CA THR A 89 -3.53 -13.57 -4.87
C THR A 89 -4.49 -14.09 -5.95
N LEU A 90 -5.35 -13.23 -6.49
CA LEU A 90 -6.14 -13.53 -7.68
C LEU A 90 -5.34 -13.40 -8.98
N ASP A 91 -4.20 -12.69 -8.97
CA ASP A 91 -3.29 -12.64 -10.10
C ASP A 91 -2.46 -13.93 -10.14
N LYS A 92 -2.74 -14.80 -11.12
CA LYS A 92 -2.07 -16.10 -11.26
C LYS A 92 -0.56 -15.99 -11.46
N LYS A 93 -0.06 -14.82 -11.86
CA LYS A 93 1.36 -14.53 -12.09
C LYS A 93 2.03 -13.80 -10.93
N ILE A 94 1.36 -13.63 -9.79
CA ILE A 94 1.88 -12.78 -8.72
C ILE A 94 3.27 -13.22 -8.23
N ALA A 95 3.53 -14.51 -8.08
CA ALA A 95 4.84 -15.01 -7.68
C ALA A 95 5.92 -14.78 -8.77
N GLU A 96 5.56 -14.90 -10.06
CA GLU A 96 6.45 -14.56 -11.18
C GLU A 96 6.78 -13.07 -11.17
N ARG A 97 5.78 -12.22 -10.98
CA ARG A 97 5.97 -10.75 -10.89
C ARG A 97 6.86 -10.36 -9.70
N VAL A 98 6.70 -11.00 -8.55
CA VAL A 98 7.62 -10.81 -7.41
C VAL A 98 9.04 -11.15 -7.82
N ARG A 99 9.26 -12.32 -8.44
CA ARG A 99 10.58 -12.76 -8.89
C ARG A 99 11.21 -11.79 -9.88
N SER A 100 10.46 -11.34 -10.89
CA SER A 100 10.96 -10.39 -11.89
C SER A 100 11.44 -9.08 -11.24
N VAL A 101 10.69 -8.54 -10.29
CA VAL A 101 11.09 -7.32 -9.57
C VAL A 101 12.31 -7.56 -8.67
N LYS A 102 12.41 -8.74 -8.03
CA LYS A 102 13.61 -9.11 -7.23
C LYS A 102 14.86 -9.29 -8.08
N GLU A 103 14.73 -9.88 -9.26
CA GLU A 103 15.87 -10.08 -10.21
C GLU A 103 16.45 -8.75 -10.73
N ILE A 104 15.66 -7.70 -10.79
CA ILE A 104 16.12 -6.32 -11.08
C ILE A 104 17.01 -5.76 -9.95
N GLY A 105 16.98 -6.34 -8.76
CA GLY A 105 17.74 -5.88 -7.61
C GLY A 105 16.99 -4.86 -6.73
N ILE A 106 15.66 -4.81 -6.83
CA ILE A 106 14.86 -3.96 -5.93
C ILE A 106 15.05 -4.41 -4.49
N LYS A 107 15.36 -3.43 -3.63
CA LYS A 107 15.70 -3.65 -2.23
C LYS A 107 14.58 -4.34 -1.44
N LYS A 108 13.34 -3.90 -1.62
CA LYS A 108 12.19 -4.45 -0.93
C LYS A 108 10.99 -4.62 -1.86
N VAL A 109 10.47 -5.84 -1.96
CA VAL A 109 9.22 -6.17 -2.67
C VAL A 109 8.18 -6.59 -1.64
N THR A 110 6.99 -6.00 -1.70
CA THR A 110 5.95 -6.22 -0.70
C THR A 110 4.60 -6.58 -1.32
N LEU A 111 3.78 -7.29 -0.54
CA LEU A 111 2.38 -7.58 -0.85
C LEU A 111 1.49 -7.29 0.35
N SER A 112 0.22 -7.01 0.07
CA SER A 112 -0.84 -6.97 1.06
C SER A 112 -1.99 -7.86 0.56
N THR A 113 -2.46 -8.81 1.38
CA THR A 113 -3.47 -9.80 0.98
C THR A 113 -4.49 -10.04 2.07
N ASN A 114 -5.68 -10.49 1.68
CA ASN A 114 -6.69 -11.01 2.61
C ASN A 114 -6.43 -12.47 3.03
N ALA A 115 -5.42 -13.11 2.45
CA ALA A 115 -4.93 -14.47 2.72
C ALA A 115 -5.91 -15.63 2.43
N GLU A 116 -7.11 -15.38 1.91
CA GLU A 116 -8.07 -16.45 1.59
C GLU A 116 -7.50 -17.48 0.59
N LEU A 117 -6.81 -16.98 -0.43
CA LEU A 117 -6.21 -17.82 -1.48
C LEU A 117 -4.73 -18.13 -1.24
N LEU A 118 -4.17 -17.71 -0.11
CA LEU A 118 -2.76 -17.89 0.24
C LEU A 118 -2.53 -19.32 0.81
N ASN A 119 -2.85 -20.33 0.02
CA ASN A 119 -2.60 -21.72 0.37
C ASN A 119 -1.10 -22.04 0.42
N GLU A 120 -0.75 -23.25 0.90
CA GLU A 120 0.63 -23.71 1.05
C GLU A 120 1.46 -23.57 -0.23
N LYS A 121 0.88 -23.90 -1.39
CA LYS A 121 1.55 -23.79 -2.69
C LYS A 121 1.92 -22.34 -3.00
N LEU A 122 0.95 -21.42 -2.97
CA LEU A 122 1.20 -20.00 -3.28
C LEU A 122 2.12 -19.36 -2.26
N ALA A 123 2.00 -19.67 -0.97
CA ALA A 123 2.90 -19.20 0.06
C ALA A 123 4.35 -19.64 -0.21
N GLY A 124 4.56 -20.91 -0.57
CA GLY A 124 5.87 -21.43 -0.97
C GLY A 124 6.42 -20.76 -2.23
N GLU A 125 5.58 -20.52 -3.23
CA GLU A 125 5.97 -19.81 -4.46
C GLU A 125 6.41 -18.36 -4.19
N LEU A 126 5.70 -17.63 -3.31
CA LEU A 126 6.06 -16.26 -2.93
C LEU A 126 7.35 -16.21 -2.10
N ILE A 127 7.53 -17.14 -1.16
CA ILE A 127 8.79 -17.28 -0.40
C ILE A 127 9.95 -17.59 -1.36
N GLY A 128 9.77 -18.55 -2.26
CA GLY A 128 10.78 -18.93 -3.26
C GLY A 128 11.05 -17.86 -4.33
N ALA A 129 10.11 -16.94 -4.55
CA ALA A 129 10.29 -15.78 -5.41
C ALA A 129 11.10 -14.65 -4.75
N GLY A 130 11.37 -14.74 -3.43
CA GLY A 130 12.13 -13.74 -2.69
C GLY A 130 11.29 -12.54 -2.22
N LEU A 131 9.99 -12.74 -1.96
CA LEU A 131 9.15 -11.69 -1.35
C LEU A 131 9.76 -11.28 0.00
N ASP A 132 9.93 -9.97 0.21
CA ASP A 132 10.58 -9.46 1.43
C ASP A 132 9.60 -9.19 2.57
N ASP A 133 8.36 -8.88 2.25
CA ASP A 133 7.37 -8.49 3.26
C ASP A 133 5.95 -8.78 2.76
N ILE A 134 5.16 -9.44 3.59
CA ILE A 134 3.75 -9.69 3.31
C ILE A 134 2.87 -9.19 4.44
N MET A 135 1.84 -8.41 4.11
CA MET A 135 0.86 -7.94 5.07
C MET A 135 -0.44 -8.73 4.94
N ILE A 136 -0.83 -9.38 6.01
CA ILE A 136 -2.10 -10.09 6.14
C ILE A 136 -3.13 -9.14 6.74
N SER A 137 -4.22 -8.95 6.04
CA SER A 137 -5.35 -8.13 6.49
C SER A 137 -6.40 -8.99 7.19
N LEU A 138 -6.45 -8.94 8.52
CA LEU A 138 -7.30 -9.81 9.34
C LEU A 138 -8.04 -8.98 10.41
N ASP A 139 -9.28 -8.58 10.12
CA ASP A 139 -10.00 -7.53 10.86
C ASP A 139 -11.04 -8.07 11.86
N GLY A 140 -10.78 -9.23 12.46
CA GLY A 140 -11.60 -9.80 13.53
C GLY A 140 -10.88 -10.92 14.25
N PHE A 141 -11.25 -11.16 15.50
CA PHE A 141 -10.77 -12.27 16.32
C PHE A 141 -11.74 -13.44 16.33
N THR A 142 -13.03 -13.14 16.26
CA THR A 142 -14.09 -14.13 16.14
C THR A 142 -14.58 -14.25 14.70
N LYS A 143 -15.11 -15.42 14.33
CA LYS A 143 -15.67 -15.69 13.01
C LYS A 143 -16.78 -14.70 12.66
N GLU A 144 -17.69 -14.48 13.61
CA GLU A 144 -18.85 -13.63 13.44
C GLU A 144 -18.44 -12.17 13.11
N VAL A 145 -17.50 -11.63 13.85
CA VAL A 145 -17.00 -10.26 13.63
C VAL A 145 -16.22 -10.19 12.31
N TYR A 146 -15.29 -11.11 12.09
CA TYR A 146 -14.47 -11.13 10.87
C TYR A 146 -15.33 -11.18 9.60
N GLU A 147 -16.23 -12.17 9.49
CA GLU A 147 -17.04 -12.40 8.29
C GLU A 147 -18.09 -11.30 8.07
N SER A 148 -18.55 -10.64 9.13
CA SER A 148 -19.40 -9.45 9.02
C SER A 148 -18.69 -8.27 8.38
N ILE A 149 -17.38 -8.13 8.60
CA ILE A 149 -16.54 -7.05 8.08
C ILE A 149 -15.99 -7.40 6.71
N ARG A 150 -15.45 -8.60 6.57
CA ARG A 150 -14.80 -9.10 5.35
C ARG A 150 -15.69 -10.08 4.59
N THR A 151 -16.87 -9.60 4.22
CA THR A 151 -17.89 -10.39 3.54
C THR A 151 -17.34 -11.11 2.31
N GLY A 152 -17.58 -12.40 2.24
CA GLY A 152 -17.14 -13.28 1.15
C GLY A 152 -15.87 -14.07 1.45
N LEU A 153 -15.26 -13.88 2.63
CA LEU A 153 -14.11 -14.65 3.10
C LEU A 153 -14.51 -15.61 4.22
N ASP A 154 -13.82 -16.75 4.32
CA ASP A 154 -13.96 -17.73 5.39
C ASP A 154 -12.88 -17.52 6.46
N PHE A 155 -13.31 -17.22 7.69
CA PHE A 155 -12.42 -16.93 8.80
C PHE A 155 -11.40 -18.03 9.09
N GLU A 156 -11.86 -19.28 9.11
CA GLU A 156 -11.02 -20.42 9.46
C GLU A 156 -9.94 -20.66 8.39
N THR A 157 -10.29 -20.51 7.12
CA THR A 157 -9.35 -20.57 6.00
C THR A 157 -8.27 -19.51 6.12
N VAL A 158 -8.65 -18.26 6.38
CA VAL A 158 -7.68 -17.14 6.50
C VAL A 158 -6.77 -17.32 7.71
N VAL A 159 -7.30 -17.72 8.86
CA VAL A 159 -6.50 -18.00 10.06
C VAL A 159 -5.51 -19.15 9.81
N ASN A 160 -5.98 -20.27 9.22
CA ASN A 160 -5.14 -21.41 8.93
C ASN A 160 -4.03 -21.07 7.92
N ASN A 161 -4.37 -20.36 6.83
CA ASN A 161 -3.40 -19.93 5.83
C ASN A 161 -2.35 -18.99 6.45
N THR A 162 -2.75 -18.08 7.34
CA THR A 162 -1.84 -17.17 8.03
C THR A 162 -0.88 -17.94 8.96
N ILE A 163 -1.38 -18.88 9.76
CA ILE A 163 -0.56 -19.73 10.64
C ILE A 163 0.41 -20.58 9.80
N ASN A 164 -0.06 -21.16 8.70
CA ASN A 164 0.77 -21.95 7.81
C ASN A 164 1.86 -21.12 7.14
N LEU A 165 1.58 -19.85 6.79
CA LEU A 165 2.57 -18.95 6.23
C LEU A 165 3.76 -18.75 7.19
N PHE A 166 3.51 -18.53 8.49
CA PHE A 166 4.58 -18.43 9.49
C PHE A 166 5.43 -19.72 9.51
N LYS A 167 4.78 -20.90 9.56
CA LYS A 167 5.49 -22.20 9.58
C LYS A 167 6.33 -22.42 8.33
N LEU A 168 5.80 -22.12 7.15
CA LEU A 168 6.51 -22.29 5.87
C LEU A 168 7.71 -21.34 5.77
N ARG A 169 7.54 -20.07 6.14
CA ARG A 169 8.59 -19.09 6.18
C ARG A 169 9.74 -19.55 7.08
N ASP A 170 9.42 -20.02 8.30
CA ASP A 170 10.40 -20.46 9.29
C ASP A 170 11.11 -21.75 8.84
N ALA A 171 10.35 -22.72 8.27
CA ALA A 171 10.93 -23.95 7.72
C ALA A 171 11.89 -23.67 6.54
N ALA A 172 11.55 -22.71 5.71
CA ALA A 172 12.40 -22.24 4.60
C ALA A 172 13.58 -21.36 5.07
N LYS A 173 13.63 -20.98 6.34
CA LYS A 173 14.59 -20.00 6.90
C LYS A 173 14.63 -18.70 6.08
N SER A 174 13.46 -18.28 5.59
CA SER A 174 13.32 -17.07 4.80
C SER A 174 13.35 -15.83 5.71
N SER A 175 14.00 -14.76 5.24
CA SER A 175 13.99 -13.46 5.91
C SER A 175 12.73 -12.63 5.64
N MET A 176 11.72 -13.20 4.97
CA MET A 176 10.46 -12.52 4.69
C MET A 176 9.78 -12.10 5.99
N SER A 177 9.51 -10.81 6.17
CA SER A 177 8.71 -10.34 7.30
C SER A 177 7.21 -10.54 7.04
N ILE A 178 6.49 -10.92 8.10
CA ILE A 178 5.04 -11.09 8.07
C ILE A 178 4.41 -10.04 8.96
N ARG A 179 3.51 -9.25 8.39
CA ARG A 179 2.73 -8.27 9.15
C ARG A 179 1.29 -8.74 9.23
N VAL A 180 0.76 -8.88 10.43
CA VAL A 180 -0.67 -9.14 10.63
C VAL A 180 -1.32 -7.85 11.10
N ARG A 181 -2.30 -7.33 10.35
CA ARG A 181 -2.92 -6.03 10.60
C ARG A 181 -4.42 -6.16 10.79
N MET A 182 -4.92 -5.47 11.81
CA MET A 182 -6.35 -5.19 11.99
C MET A 182 -6.62 -3.70 11.68
N VAL A 183 -7.60 -3.44 10.83
CA VAL A 183 -8.19 -2.10 10.69
C VAL A 183 -9.33 -1.97 11.69
N ILE A 184 -9.16 -1.05 12.65
CA ILE A 184 -10.14 -0.84 13.73
C ILE A 184 -11.31 -0.02 13.18
N ILE A 185 -12.51 -0.56 13.39
CA ILE A 185 -13.80 0.10 13.19
C ILE A 185 -14.70 -0.17 14.39
N ASP A 186 -15.86 0.46 14.48
CA ASP A 186 -16.73 0.31 15.65
C ASP A 186 -17.15 -1.14 15.93
N SER A 187 -17.29 -1.97 14.89
CA SER A 187 -17.73 -3.36 15.03
C SER A 187 -16.67 -4.33 15.58
N ASN A 188 -15.36 -4.00 15.49
CA ASN A 188 -14.29 -4.90 15.94
C ASN A 188 -13.39 -4.34 17.05
N LYS A 189 -13.57 -3.08 17.45
CA LYS A 189 -12.68 -2.43 18.43
C LYS A 189 -12.61 -3.16 19.78
N HIS A 190 -13.64 -3.91 20.14
CA HIS A 190 -13.70 -4.69 21.37
C HIS A 190 -12.87 -5.97 21.34
N GLU A 191 -12.43 -6.40 20.15
CA GLU A 191 -11.62 -7.62 19.97
C GLU A 191 -10.11 -7.35 19.89
N VAL A 192 -9.67 -6.08 19.86
CA VAL A 192 -8.27 -5.70 19.60
C VAL A 192 -7.28 -6.38 20.55
N ASP A 193 -7.56 -6.39 21.85
CA ASP A 193 -6.60 -6.92 22.84
C ASP A 193 -6.41 -8.44 22.71
N GLU A 194 -7.51 -9.19 22.51
CA GLU A 194 -7.44 -10.65 22.34
C GLU A 194 -6.81 -11.02 21.01
N TRP A 195 -7.12 -10.29 19.94
CA TRP A 195 -6.54 -10.43 18.63
C TRP A 195 -5.02 -10.18 18.67
N MET A 196 -4.57 -9.08 19.27
CA MET A 196 -3.15 -8.75 19.47
C MET A 196 -2.42 -9.86 20.23
N LYS A 197 -2.98 -10.31 21.36
CA LYS A 197 -2.43 -11.38 22.19
C LYS A 197 -2.30 -12.70 21.43
N PHE A 198 -3.27 -13.01 20.58
CA PHE A 198 -3.25 -14.25 19.78
C PHE A 198 -2.16 -14.23 18.71
N TRP A 199 -2.13 -13.19 17.87
CA TRP A 199 -1.21 -13.15 16.73
C TRP A 199 0.24 -12.90 17.13
N THR A 200 0.49 -12.17 18.20
CA THR A 200 1.85 -11.95 18.71
C THR A 200 2.57 -13.26 19.11
N LYS A 201 1.83 -14.33 19.39
CA LYS A 201 2.42 -15.65 19.67
C LYS A 201 3.13 -16.29 18.48
N TYR A 202 2.75 -15.92 17.26
CA TYR A 202 3.32 -16.45 16.03
C TYR A 202 4.43 -15.56 15.48
N ALA A 203 4.47 -14.30 15.88
CA ALA A 203 5.38 -13.29 15.35
C ALA A 203 6.81 -13.48 15.88
N GLY A 204 7.77 -13.52 14.97
CA GLY A 204 9.20 -13.42 15.26
C GLY A 204 9.69 -11.97 15.41
N ALA A 205 10.99 -11.78 15.58
CA ALA A 205 11.59 -10.45 15.82
C ALA A 205 11.37 -9.46 14.65
N GLU A 206 11.34 -9.96 13.43
CA GLU A 206 11.16 -9.13 12.21
C GLU A 206 9.69 -8.96 11.80
N ASP A 207 8.79 -9.68 12.49
CA ASP A 207 7.36 -9.62 12.21
C ASP A 207 6.67 -8.50 12.98
N ARG A 208 5.46 -8.14 12.54
CA ARG A 208 4.66 -7.12 13.22
C ARG A 208 3.20 -7.53 13.31
N VAL A 209 2.66 -7.39 14.50
CA VAL A 209 1.21 -7.49 14.76
C VAL A 209 0.74 -6.14 15.25
N TYR A 210 -0.22 -5.54 14.56
CA TYR A 210 -0.69 -4.21 14.93
C TYR A 210 -2.13 -3.95 14.50
N ALA A 211 -2.79 -3.10 15.25
CA ALA A 211 -4.11 -2.60 14.93
C ALA A 211 -4.06 -1.08 14.71
N MET A 212 -4.84 -0.58 13.77
CA MET A 212 -4.83 0.84 13.41
C MET A 212 -6.24 1.31 13.03
N PRO A 213 -6.61 2.57 13.32
CA PRO A 213 -7.89 3.11 12.89
C PRO A 213 -8.08 3.05 11.37
N ALA A 214 -9.33 2.87 10.92
CA ALA A 214 -9.67 3.01 9.52
C ALA A 214 -9.40 4.44 9.03
N HIS A 215 -9.08 4.58 7.76
CA HIS A 215 -9.00 5.88 7.09
C HIS A 215 -10.13 6.02 6.06
N ASN A 216 -10.47 7.26 5.74
CA ASN A 216 -11.61 7.61 4.91
C ASN A 216 -11.32 7.69 3.40
N TRP A 217 -10.23 7.07 2.92
CA TRP A 217 -9.82 7.07 1.51
C TRP A 217 -9.76 8.48 0.90
N GLY A 218 -9.15 9.43 1.61
CA GLY A 218 -9.12 10.83 1.15
C GLY A 218 -10.52 11.43 1.05
N ASN A 219 -11.35 11.24 2.07
CA ASN A 219 -12.75 11.68 2.16
C ASN A 219 -13.71 11.11 1.09
N GLN A 220 -13.34 10.02 0.45
CA GLN A 220 -14.19 9.38 -0.57
C GLN A 220 -15.14 8.33 0.01
N VAL A 221 -14.80 7.74 1.15
CA VAL A 221 -15.61 6.71 1.82
C VAL A 221 -15.94 7.17 3.24
N ASN A 222 -17.22 7.13 3.60
CA ASN A 222 -17.66 7.41 4.96
C ASN A 222 -17.52 6.13 5.79
N ILE A 223 -16.63 6.14 6.78
CA ILE A 223 -16.32 5.00 7.64
C ILE A 223 -16.49 5.46 9.09
N SER A 224 -17.38 4.78 9.83
CA SER A 224 -17.54 5.00 11.27
C SER A 224 -16.26 4.61 12.01
N GLY A 225 -15.77 5.51 12.88
CA GLY A 225 -14.52 5.32 13.61
C GLY A 225 -13.25 5.61 12.80
N ALA A 226 -13.37 6.15 11.57
CA ALA A 226 -12.20 6.61 10.83
C ALA A 226 -11.47 7.74 11.60
N GLY A 227 -10.14 7.68 11.58
CA GLY A 227 -9.31 8.72 12.18
C GLY A 227 -9.53 10.08 11.51
N GLU A 228 -9.55 11.15 12.32
CA GLU A 228 -9.64 12.52 11.83
C GLU A 228 -8.27 13.09 11.50
N ALA A 229 -8.18 13.85 10.40
CA ALA A 229 -6.98 14.58 10.08
C ALA A 229 -6.76 15.74 11.06
N ARG A 230 -5.55 15.84 11.58
CA ARG A 230 -5.16 16.91 12.52
C ARG A 230 -4.19 17.93 11.91
N LEU A 231 -3.92 17.85 10.61
CA LEU A 231 -2.84 18.62 10.00
C LEU A 231 -3.26 19.95 9.42
N ASN A 232 -2.53 20.96 9.84
CA ASN A 232 -2.66 22.34 9.45
C ASN A 232 -1.57 22.68 8.40
N GLY A 233 -1.85 22.50 7.12
CA GLY A 233 -0.98 22.95 6.03
C GLY A 233 0.33 22.15 5.83
N SER A 234 0.57 21.06 6.56
CA SER A 234 1.74 20.21 6.33
C SER A 234 1.64 19.46 5.00
N ALA A 235 2.73 19.48 4.23
CA ALA A 235 2.79 18.75 2.97
C ALA A 235 2.73 17.22 3.18
N CYS A 236 1.93 16.54 2.37
CA CYS A 236 1.95 15.08 2.29
C CYS A 236 3.21 14.64 1.55
N ILE A 237 3.85 13.55 2.01
CA ILE A 237 5.04 13.00 1.34
C ILE A 237 4.74 12.29 0.04
N PHE A 238 3.51 11.79 -0.16
CA PHE A 238 3.18 10.91 -1.26
C PHE A 238 3.53 11.48 -2.63
N PRO A 239 3.18 12.74 -3.00
CA PRO A 239 3.53 13.32 -4.28
C PRO A 239 5.04 13.50 -4.51
N PHE A 240 5.86 13.38 -3.46
CA PHE A 240 7.32 13.54 -3.50
C PHE A 240 8.07 12.22 -3.44
N SER A 241 7.41 11.13 -3.10
CA SER A 241 8.08 9.87 -2.81
C SER A 241 7.54 8.67 -3.57
N SER A 242 6.26 8.67 -3.91
CA SER A 242 5.56 7.47 -4.32
C SER A 242 4.78 7.65 -5.62
N MET A 243 4.69 6.59 -6.41
CA MET A 243 3.84 6.53 -7.60
C MET A 243 2.84 5.38 -7.46
N ALA A 244 1.56 5.68 -7.62
CA ALA A 244 0.45 4.74 -7.56
C ALA A 244 -0.06 4.45 -8.97
N VAL A 245 0.21 3.24 -9.48
CA VAL A 245 -0.09 2.83 -10.85
C VAL A 245 -1.26 1.87 -10.85
N HIS A 246 -2.29 2.20 -11.63
CA HIS A 246 -3.45 1.35 -11.84
C HIS A 246 -3.20 0.27 -12.89
N VAL A 247 -4.06 -0.72 -12.90
CA VAL A 247 -3.99 -1.92 -13.77
C VAL A 247 -3.85 -1.62 -15.27
N ASN A 248 -4.30 -0.45 -15.72
CA ASN A 248 -4.26 0.01 -17.11
C ASN A 248 -3.09 0.97 -17.43
N GLY A 249 -2.24 1.28 -16.42
CA GLY A 249 -1.12 2.21 -16.55
C GLY A 249 -1.41 3.64 -16.13
N GLU A 250 -2.66 4.00 -15.86
CA GLU A 250 -3.00 5.31 -15.30
C GLU A 250 -2.35 5.50 -13.93
N VAL A 251 -1.87 6.71 -13.67
CA VAL A 251 -1.25 7.08 -12.40
C VAL A 251 -2.20 7.98 -11.61
N GLY A 252 -2.60 7.52 -10.43
CA GLY A 252 -3.38 8.31 -9.48
C GLY A 252 -2.49 9.19 -8.60
N LEU A 253 -3.08 10.18 -7.93
CA LEU A 253 -2.35 11.08 -7.03
C LEU A 253 -1.65 10.34 -5.89
N CYS A 254 -2.32 9.37 -5.29
CA CYS A 254 -1.81 8.62 -4.13
C CYS A 254 -2.57 7.28 -3.97
N ASN A 255 -2.22 6.52 -2.93
CA ASN A 255 -2.89 5.27 -2.61
C ASN A 255 -4.38 5.40 -2.28
N ALA A 256 -4.84 6.57 -1.82
CA ALA A 256 -6.26 6.82 -1.57
C ALA A 256 -7.05 7.10 -2.85
N ASP A 257 -6.38 7.43 -3.95
CA ASP A 257 -7.03 7.75 -5.23
C ASP A 257 -7.34 6.47 -6.05
N TYR A 258 -8.23 5.64 -5.51
CA TYR A 258 -8.56 4.32 -6.08
C TYR A 258 -9.23 4.36 -7.46
N ASN A 259 -9.62 5.52 -7.95
CA ASN A 259 -10.20 5.70 -9.28
C ASN A 259 -9.37 6.61 -10.20
N ALA A 260 -8.14 6.99 -9.82
CA ALA A 260 -7.32 7.99 -10.52
C ALA A 260 -8.12 9.27 -10.82
N THR A 261 -8.87 9.76 -9.83
CA THR A 261 -9.70 10.97 -9.96
C THR A 261 -8.85 12.22 -10.15
N VAL A 262 -7.62 12.19 -9.64
CA VAL A 262 -6.57 13.15 -9.94
C VAL A 262 -5.53 12.44 -10.81
N ASN A 263 -5.72 12.50 -12.12
CA ASN A 263 -4.85 11.82 -13.08
C ASN A 263 -3.49 12.53 -13.16
N MET A 264 -2.44 11.82 -12.76
CA MET A 264 -1.06 12.31 -12.75
C MET A 264 -0.30 11.95 -14.03
N GLY A 265 -0.88 11.13 -14.90
CA GLY A 265 -0.31 10.65 -16.15
C GLY A 265 -0.63 9.18 -16.43
N ASP A 266 0.06 8.61 -17.41
CA ASP A 266 -0.16 7.24 -17.88
C ASP A 266 1.17 6.62 -18.33
N ILE A 267 1.63 5.61 -17.59
CA ILE A 267 2.90 4.91 -17.93
C ILE A 267 2.76 3.92 -19.09
N SER A 268 1.55 3.64 -19.57
CA SER A 268 1.39 2.86 -20.80
C SER A 268 1.80 3.64 -22.04
N ARG A 269 1.79 4.98 -21.98
CA ARG A 269 2.05 5.91 -23.08
C ARG A 269 3.34 6.71 -22.90
N ASN A 270 3.73 6.96 -21.66
CA ASN A 270 4.89 7.77 -21.28
C ASN A 270 5.86 6.93 -20.47
N THR A 271 7.08 7.38 -20.29
CA THR A 271 7.99 6.80 -19.31
C THR A 271 7.61 7.21 -17.90
N ILE A 272 7.97 6.40 -16.91
CA ILE A 272 7.80 6.72 -15.48
C ILE A 272 8.43 8.08 -15.16
N LYS A 273 9.63 8.34 -15.69
CA LYS A 273 10.36 9.59 -15.47
C LYS A 273 9.64 10.81 -16.06
N GLU A 274 9.04 10.69 -17.25
CA GLU A 274 8.24 11.75 -17.85
C GLU A 274 6.99 12.05 -17.03
N VAL A 275 6.27 11.00 -16.61
CA VAL A 275 5.10 11.15 -15.73
C VAL A 275 5.49 11.80 -14.40
N TRP A 276 6.56 11.32 -13.75
CA TRP A 276 7.03 11.82 -12.45
C TRP A 276 7.43 13.30 -12.47
N ASN A 277 7.91 13.78 -13.62
CA ASN A 277 8.34 15.18 -13.82
C ASN A 277 7.34 16.00 -14.65
N SER A 278 6.12 15.49 -14.84
CA SER A 278 5.05 16.18 -15.57
C SER A 278 4.63 17.50 -14.92
N GLY A 279 3.91 18.32 -15.69
CA GLY A 279 3.31 19.55 -15.18
C GLY A 279 2.35 19.31 -14.02
N GLU A 280 1.60 18.19 -14.07
CA GLU A 280 0.64 17.82 -13.01
C GLU A 280 1.36 17.50 -11.69
N TYR A 281 2.44 16.70 -11.69
CA TYR A 281 3.24 16.44 -10.49
C TYR A 281 3.86 17.74 -9.95
N LYS A 282 4.43 18.57 -10.79
CA LYS A 282 5.00 19.88 -10.38
C LYS A 282 3.96 20.78 -9.73
N LYS A 283 2.76 20.86 -10.31
CA LYS A 283 1.63 21.63 -9.79
C LYS A 283 1.18 21.12 -8.40
N ILE A 284 0.97 19.81 -8.27
CA ILE A 284 0.55 19.21 -6.99
C ILE A 284 1.62 19.40 -5.91
N ARG A 285 2.89 19.16 -6.23
CA ARG A 285 4.01 19.38 -5.29
C ARG A 285 4.06 20.84 -4.83
N LYS A 286 3.90 21.78 -5.73
CA LYS A 286 3.84 23.21 -5.40
C LYS A 286 2.71 23.52 -4.43
N ILE A 287 1.48 23.08 -4.72
CA ILE A 287 0.31 23.27 -3.85
C ILE A 287 0.59 22.73 -2.45
N HIS A 288 1.17 21.52 -2.34
CA HIS A 288 1.51 20.92 -1.04
C HIS A 288 2.58 21.72 -0.28
N LEU A 289 3.62 22.18 -0.97
CA LEU A 289 4.69 22.99 -0.33
C LEU A 289 4.17 24.31 0.19
N GLU A 290 3.27 24.96 -0.53
CA GLU A 290 2.64 26.23 -0.16
C GLU A 290 1.57 26.08 0.94
N GLY A 291 1.29 24.84 1.43
CA GLY A 291 0.30 24.57 2.46
C GLY A 291 -1.14 24.56 1.94
N GLY A 292 -1.34 24.55 0.63
CA GLY A 292 -2.64 24.61 -0.04
C GLY A 292 -3.33 23.28 -0.27
N LYS A 293 -2.84 22.17 0.29
CA LYS A 293 -3.39 20.82 0.04
C LYS A 293 -4.87 20.68 0.41
N ASP A 294 -5.34 21.45 1.39
CA ASP A 294 -6.75 21.42 1.83
C ASP A 294 -7.71 22.00 0.77
N GLY A 295 -7.18 22.69 -0.25
CA GLY A 295 -7.92 23.08 -1.46
C GLY A 295 -8.11 21.93 -2.46
N LEU A 296 -7.42 20.81 -2.31
CA LEU A 296 -7.57 19.62 -3.14
C LEU A 296 -8.61 18.70 -2.52
N LYS A 297 -9.69 18.40 -3.24
CA LYS A 297 -10.82 17.58 -2.75
C LYS A 297 -10.37 16.26 -2.10
N LEU A 298 -9.40 15.57 -2.69
CA LEU A 298 -8.88 14.30 -2.20
C LEU A 298 -8.02 14.45 -0.94
N CYS A 299 -7.35 15.59 -0.76
CA CYS A 299 -6.41 15.82 0.33
C CYS A 299 -7.03 16.55 1.54
N ASN A 300 -8.17 17.20 1.34
CA ASN A 300 -8.87 17.93 2.38
C ASN A 300 -9.33 16.96 3.49
N GLY A 301 -8.81 17.13 4.70
CA GLY A 301 -9.14 16.24 5.82
C GLY A 301 -8.61 14.80 5.69
N CYS A 302 -7.71 14.51 4.77
CA CYS A 302 -7.07 13.20 4.64
C CYS A 302 -6.11 12.93 5.80
N ALA A 303 -6.32 11.84 6.54
CA ALA A 303 -5.53 11.44 7.70
C ALA A 303 -4.43 10.41 7.40
N ILE A 304 -4.36 9.87 6.19
CA ILE A 304 -3.50 8.69 5.86
C ILE A 304 -2.03 8.94 6.19
N TRP A 305 -1.54 10.16 6.02
CA TRP A 305 -0.13 10.53 6.22
C TRP A 305 0.05 11.59 7.30
N ASP A 306 -0.91 11.72 8.21
CA ASP A 306 -0.79 12.56 9.40
C ASP A 306 0.33 12.01 10.31
N ARG A 307 1.12 12.93 10.93
CA ARG A 307 2.17 12.55 11.86
C ARG A 307 1.65 11.71 13.03
N THR A 308 0.47 12.02 13.55
CA THR A 308 -0.14 11.27 14.64
C THR A 308 -0.54 9.85 14.23
N TYR A 309 -0.86 9.66 12.96
CA TYR A 309 -1.12 8.35 12.38
C TYR A 309 0.19 7.55 12.22
N LEU A 310 1.29 8.22 11.87
CA LEU A 310 2.61 7.60 11.72
C LEU A 310 3.27 7.27 13.08
N GLU A 311 3.05 8.09 14.10
CA GLU A 311 3.57 7.86 15.45
C GLU A 311 2.90 6.68 16.17
N GLY A 312 1.64 6.33 15.78
CA GLY A 312 0.92 5.16 16.31
C GLY A 312 0.98 3.92 15.42
N ALA A 313 1.26 4.05 14.12
CA ALA A 313 1.11 2.97 13.13
C ALA A 313 2.40 2.58 12.41
N HIS A 314 3.47 3.35 12.52
CA HIS A 314 4.79 3.00 12.04
C HIS A 314 5.77 2.99 13.20
N PRO A 315 6.12 1.82 13.73
CA PRO A 315 7.44 1.66 14.33
C PRO A 315 8.42 1.92 13.19
N GLN A 316 9.32 2.88 13.42
CA GLN A 316 10.37 3.26 12.50
C GLN A 316 11.22 2.04 12.13
N ASN A 317 11.62 2.01 10.88
CA ASN A 317 12.61 1.20 10.16
C ASN A 317 12.08 -0.02 9.46
#